data_67d04dab00fdc6c183a57f0a25cf6bc1
#
_entry.id   67d04dab00fdc6c183a57f0a25cf6bc1
#
_cell.length_a   1.000
_cell.length_b   1.000
_cell.length_c   1.000
_cell.angle_alpha   90.00
_cell.angle_beta   90.00
_cell.angle_gamma   90.00
#
_symmetry.space_group_name_H-M   'P 1'
#
loop_
_entity.id
_entity.type
_entity.pdbx_description
1 polymer ?
#
loop_
_entity_poly.entity_id
_entity_poly.type
_entity_poly.pdbx_seq_one_letter_code
_entity_poly.pdbx_strand_id
1 'polypeptide(L)'
;MRILRALLAVSAVGAFRAPLRRVATPQTPLRAASVAEWRDACAKTGVVSFYDFGIRLAPPAPPAAPSSKTAYAAREVAKYVAATGAQFGLLLGAASAVDALPFALPAPVVWATFCFLSLRSRVFSLLDNSRPNREGMAGKATPVEVKRPAWTPPGIAFPFIWLTITALRATAATMVYAGALRSAPLEALMLHLCIGDTWNTVTNVEKRLGVSAIGCLAVWGSVLRAVQLFRESAAPAAGLVLAPSLAWISVACVLTANIWLLNGRKPLYPAASDGDSAKTKFAYLLQLEATTIRGGK
;
A
#
# COMPACT_ATOMS: atom_id res chain seq x y z
N MET A 1 22.44 -15.22 3.70
CA MET A 1 23.43 -14.44 2.91
C MET A 1 23.11 -14.32 1.41
N ARG A 2 22.46 -15.29 0.75
CA ARG A 2 22.08 -15.18 -0.69
C ARG A 2 20.96 -14.18 -0.98
N ILE A 3 20.02 -13.99 -0.07
CA ILE A 3 18.88 -13.04 -0.22
C ILE A 3 19.35 -11.58 -0.09
N LEU A 4 20.34 -11.31 0.76
CA LEU A 4 20.87 -9.94 0.93
C LEU A 4 21.63 -9.46 -0.32
N ARG A 5 22.27 -10.38 -1.08
CA ARG A 5 22.92 -10.06 -2.36
C ARG A 5 21.93 -9.76 -3.49
N ALA A 6 20.74 -10.36 -3.47
CA ALA A 6 19.69 -10.06 -4.44
C ALA A 6 19.06 -8.68 -4.22
N LEU A 7 18.92 -8.24 -2.97
CA LEU A 7 18.40 -6.91 -2.63
C LEU A 7 19.37 -5.78 -2.96
N LEU A 8 20.68 -6.03 -2.90
CA LEU A 8 21.72 -5.05 -3.28
C LEU A 8 21.87 -4.90 -4.79
N ALA A 9 21.50 -5.91 -5.59
CA ALA A 9 21.53 -5.83 -7.05
C ALA A 9 20.44 -4.90 -7.64
N VAL A 10 19.37 -4.63 -6.93
CA VAL A 10 18.29 -3.71 -7.36
C VAL A 10 18.68 -2.24 -7.17
N SER A 11 19.69 -1.93 -6.34
CA SER A 11 20.15 -0.56 -6.09
C SER A 11 21.18 -0.03 -7.10
N ALA A 12 21.62 -0.84 -8.06
CA ALA A 12 22.70 -0.50 -9.01
C ALA A 12 22.19 -0.10 -10.41
N VAL A 13 20.91 0.28 -10.58
CA VAL A 13 20.42 0.89 -11.83
C VAL A 13 20.51 2.42 -11.73
N GLY A 14 21.75 2.87 -11.57
CA GLY A 14 22.11 4.27 -11.74
C GLY A 14 23.12 4.39 -12.88
N ALA A 15 22.79 5.20 -13.88
CA ALA A 15 23.64 5.66 -14.96
C ALA A 15 23.76 4.77 -16.21
N PHE A 16 22.68 4.70 -16.99
CA PHE A 16 22.82 4.62 -18.44
C PHE A 16 22.19 5.88 -19.06
N ARG A 17 22.96 6.97 -19.14
CA ARG A 17 22.64 8.10 -20.02
C ARG A 17 23.14 7.77 -21.42
N ALA A 18 22.26 7.14 -22.21
CA ALA A 18 22.40 7.19 -23.65
C ALA A 18 21.72 8.47 -24.16
N PRO A 19 22.27 9.20 -25.14
CA PRO A 19 21.64 10.39 -25.66
C PRO A 19 20.35 10.01 -26.39
N LEU A 20 19.21 10.53 -25.90
CA LEU A 20 17.93 10.41 -26.58
C LEU A 20 18.02 11.12 -27.95
N ARG A 21 18.25 10.37 -29.02
CA ARG A 21 17.99 10.84 -30.38
C ARG A 21 16.48 11.13 -30.45
N ARG A 22 16.14 12.39 -30.72
CA ARG A 22 14.76 12.78 -31.01
C ARG A 22 14.31 11.98 -32.26
N VAL A 23 13.45 10.98 -32.04
CA VAL A 23 12.71 10.34 -33.12
C VAL A 23 11.57 11.30 -33.47
N ALA A 24 11.58 11.80 -34.71
CA ALA A 24 10.48 12.60 -35.24
C ALA A 24 9.19 11.77 -35.15
N THR A 25 8.18 12.30 -34.49
CA THR A 25 6.83 11.72 -34.43
C THR A 25 6.20 11.77 -35.81
N PRO A 26 5.78 10.67 -36.40
CA PRO A 26 5.00 10.70 -37.65
C PRO A 26 3.62 11.30 -37.36
N GLN A 27 3.29 12.41 -38.01
CA GLN A 27 1.98 13.08 -37.96
C GLN A 27 0.92 12.40 -38.82
N THR A 28 0.77 11.09 -38.74
CA THR A 28 -0.31 10.38 -39.40
C THR A 28 -1.07 9.52 -38.42
N PRO A 29 -2.41 9.63 -38.31
CA PRO A 29 -3.17 8.75 -37.45
C PRO A 29 -2.98 7.32 -37.94
N LEU A 30 -2.39 6.47 -37.12
CA LEU A 30 -2.25 5.03 -37.35
C LEU A 30 -3.66 4.43 -37.47
N ARG A 31 -4.15 4.29 -38.68
CA ARG A 31 -5.22 3.35 -38.99
C ARG A 31 -4.74 1.97 -38.55
N ALA A 32 -5.59 1.20 -37.90
CA ALA A 32 -5.27 -0.10 -37.31
C ALA A 32 -4.54 -0.98 -38.33
N ALA A 33 -3.21 -0.93 -38.31
CA ALA A 33 -2.36 -1.80 -39.09
C ALA A 33 -2.50 -3.23 -38.54
N SER A 34 -2.51 -4.22 -39.43
CA SER A 34 -2.50 -5.61 -38.99
C SER A 34 -1.23 -5.92 -38.22
N VAL A 35 -1.27 -6.91 -37.33
CA VAL A 35 -0.09 -7.35 -36.55
C VAL A 35 1.10 -7.67 -37.47
N ALA A 36 0.82 -8.11 -38.72
CA ALA A 36 1.83 -8.40 -39.72
C ALA A 36 2.54 -7.13 -40.23
N GLU A 37 1.80 -6.05 -40.48
CA GLU A 37 2.36 -4.76 -40.91
C GLU A 37 3.21 -4.12 -39.80
N TRP A 38 2.79 -4.30 -38.54
CA TRP A 38 3.56 -3.83 -37.40
C TRP A 38 4.88 -4.60 -37.21
N ARG A 39 4.87 -5.91 -37.39
CA ARG A 39 6.07 -6.75 -37.41
C ARG A 39 7.07 -6.32 -38.47
N ASP A 40 6.56 -6.07 -39.67
CA ASP A 40 7.37 -5.66 -40.84
C ASP A 40 8.00 -4.26 -40.60
N ALA A 41 7.26 -3.34 -40.00
CA ALA A 41 7.75 -2.02 -39.60
C ALA A 41 8.83 -2.11 -38.53
N CYS A 42 8.66 -2.96 -37.52
CA CYS A 42 9.67 -3.18 -36.48
C CYS A 42 10.94 -3.82 -37.02
N ALA A 43 10.83 -4.80 -37.90
CA ALA A 43 11.97 -5.45 -38.58
C ALA A 43 12.79 -4.44 -39.40
N LYS A 44 12.14 -3.49 -40.11
CA LYS A 44 12.80 -2.45 -40.89
C LYS A 44 13.47 -1.36 -40.06
N THR A 45 13.02 -1.12 -38.83
CA THR A 45 13.51 -0.04 -37.96
C THR A 45 14.52 -0.53 -36.91
N GLY A 46 14.77 -1.84 -36.81
CA GLY A 46 15.64 -2.41 -35.77
C GLY A 46 15.06 -2.34 -34.38
N VAL A 47 13.77 -2.00 -34.21
CA VAL A 47 13.07 -1.98 -32.94
C VAL A 47 12.68 -3.40 -32.58
N VAL A 48 13.18 -3.92 -31.47
CA VAL A 48 12.81 -5.26 -30.97
C VAL A 48 11.35 -5.22 -30.53
N SER A 49 10.51 -6.03 -31.17
CA SER A 49 9.11 -6.15 -30.82
C SER A 49 8.94 -7.04 -29.58
N PHE A 50 8.12 -6.62 -28.64
CA PHE A 50 7.74 -7.45 -27.48
C PHE A 50 7.08 -8.79 -27.87
N TYR A 51 6.63 -8.94 -29.13
CA TYR A 51 6.14 -10.21 -29.68
C TYR A 51 7.22 -11.28 -29.82
N ASP A 52 8.50 -10.89 -29.95
CA ASP A 52 9.62 -11.83 -30.07
C ASP A 52 9.91 -12.56 -28.75
N PHE A 53 9.37 -12.06 -27.63
CA PHE A 53 9.42 -12.72 -26.32
C PHE A 53 8.21 -13.61 -26.03
N GLY A 54 7.36 -13.92 -27.01
CA GLY A 54 6.19 -14.78 -26.83
C GLY A 54 5.03 -14.15 -26.03
N ILE A 55 5.12 -12.85 -25.71
CA ILE A 55 4.07 -12.10 -25.01
C ILE A 55 3.03 -11.68 -26.03
N ARG A 56 1.95 -12.44 -26.18
CA ARG A 56 0.78 -12.03 -26.95
C ARG A 56 -0.01 -10.99 -26.15
N LEU A 57 0.23 -9.72 -26.42
CA LEU A 57 -0.69 -8.67 -25.98
C LEU A 57 -1.90 -8.72 -26.93
N ALA A 58 -3.06 -9.09 -26.39
CA ALA A 58 -4.30 -8.95 -27.15
C ALA A 58 -4.50 -7.47 -27.51
N PRO A 59 -4.99 -7.15 -28.74
CA PRO A 59 -5.32 -5.78 -29.09
C PRO A 59 -6.28 -5.21 -28.03
N PRO A 60 -6.14 -3.94 -27.63
CA PRO A 60 -7.05 -3.33 -26.68
C PRO A 60 -8.46 -3.43 -27.23
N ALA A 61 -9.33 -4.11 -26.50
CA ALA A 61 -10.76 -4.13 -26.83
C ALA A 61 -11.29 -2.69 -26.77
N PRO A 62 -12.23 -2.32 -27.67
CA PRO A 62 -12.87 -1.02 -27.60
C PRO A 62 -13.45 -0.82 -26.20
N PRO A 63 -13.41 0.41 -25.63
CA PRO A 63 -13.93 0.67 -24.31
C PRO A 63 -15.40 0.28 -24.24
N ALA A 64 -15.65 -0.88 -23.64
CA ALA A 64 -17.02 -1.30 -23.34
C ALA A 64 -17.59 -0.35 -22.31
N ALA A 65 -18.87 -0.01 -22.44
CA ALA A 65 -19.60 0.69 -21.37
C ALA A 65 -19.32 -0.01 -20.03
N PRO A 66 -19.11 0.74 -18.93
CA PRO A 66 -18.68 0.15 -17.68
C PRO A 66 -19.67 -0.93 -17.25
N SER A 67 -19.22 -2.17 -17.29
CA SER A 67 -20.04 -3.30 -16.86
C SER A 67 -20.44 -3.07 -15.39
N SER A 68 -21.53 -3.66 -14.94
CA SER A 68 -21.94 -3.60 -13.51
C SER A 68 -20.80 -4.00 -12.56
N LYS A 69 -19.89 -4.85 -13.03
CA LYS A 69 -18.67 -5.29 -12.32
C LYS A 69 -17.65 -4.16 -12.16
N THR A 70 -17.43 -3.35 -13.19
CA THR A 70 -16.50 -2.20 -13.16
C THR A 70 -17.06 -1.10 -12.23
N ALA A 71 -18.36 -0.83 -12.28
CA ALA A 71 -19.00 0.14 -11.38
C ALA A 71 -18.90 -0.30 -9.91
N TYR A 72 -19.08 -1.60 -9.62
CA TYR A 72 -18.89 -2.15 -8.28
C TYR A 72 -17.44 -1.95 -7.80
N ALA A 73 -16.45 -2.34 -8.60
CA ALA A 73 -15.05 -2.20 -8.26
C ALA A 73 -14.67 -0.74 -7.99
N ALA A 74 -15.10 0.18 -8.84
CA ALA A 74 -14.84 1.61 -8.69
C ALA A 74 -15.44 2.15 -7.39
N ARG A 75 -16.65 1.74 -7.02
CA ARG A 75 -17.31 2.14 -5.77
C ARG A 75 -16.55 1.64 -4.55
N GLU A 76 -16.10 0.39 -4.54
CA GLU A 76 -15.33 -0.17 -3.42
C GLU A 76 -13.96 0.52 -3.27
N VAL A 77 -13.27 0.78 -4.39
CA VAL A 77 -12.02 1.55 -4.38
C VAL A 77 -12.25 2.97 -3.87
N ALA A 78 -13.33 3.63 -4.29
CA ALA A 78 -13.69 4.96 -3.82
C ALA A 78 -13.89 4.99 -2.29
N LYS A 79 -14.50 3.95 -1.69
CA LYS A 79 -14.60 3.82 -0.23
C LYS A 79 -13.24 3.75 0.45
N TYR A 80 -12.28 2.99 -0.11
CA TYR A 80 -10.91 2.93 0.44
C TYR A 80 -10.23 4.28 0.40
N VAL A 81 -10.29 4.96 -0.75
CA VAL A 81 -9.69 6.29 -0.91
C VAL A 81 -10.33 7.31 0.03
N ALA A 82 -11.68 7.34 0.09
CA ALA A 82 -12.41 8.25 0.95
C ALA A 82 -12.10 8.01 2.44
N ALA A 83 -12.09 6.75 2.88
CA ALA A 83 -11.79 6.40 4.26
C ALA A 83 -10.35 6.75 4.64
N THR A 84 -9.38 6.45 3.75
CA THR A 84 -7.97 6.82 3.96
C THR A 84 -7.80 8.33 4.03
N GLY A 85 -8.44 9.07 3.11
CA GLY A 85 -8.41 10.53 3.09
C GLY A 85 -9.05 11.16 4.32
N ALA A 86 -10.18 10.63 4.78
CA ALA A 86 -10.85 11.11 5.98
C ALA A 86 -10.01 10.86 7.24
N GLN A 87 -9.41 9.66 7.37
CA GLN A 87 -8.50 9.35 8.48
C GLN A 87 -7.28 10.28 8.46
N PHE A 88 -6.68 10.49 7.30
CA PHE A 88 -5.54 11.40 7.14
C PHE A 88 -5.93 12.85 7.48
N GLY A 89 -7.07 13.33 6.99
CA GLY A 89 -7.63 14.65 7.34
C GLY A 89 -7.83 14.83 8.84
N LEU A 90 -8.34 13.80 9.53
CA LEU A 90 -8.49 13.80 10.97
C LEU A 90 -7.13 13.93 11.68
N LEU A 91 -6.11 13.18 11.25
CA LEU A 91 -4.77 13.27 11.84
C LEU A 91 -4.13 14.64 11.58
N LEU A 92 -4.31 15.21 10.38
CA LEU A 92 -3.84 16.57 10.06
C LEU A 92 -4.55 17.62 10.89
N GLY A 93 -5.86 17.50 11.09
CA GLY A 93 -6.63 18.39 11.96
C GLY A 93 -6.14 18.35 13.41
N ALA A 94 -5.91 17.14 13.94
CA ALA A 94 -5.34 16.95 15.29
C ALA A 94 -3.93 17.55 15.39
N ALA A 95 -3.07 17.32 14.40
CA ALA A 95 -1.72 17.91 14.35
C ALA A 95 -1.78 19.44 14.31
N SER A 96 -2.69 20.02 13.49
CA SER A 96 -2.88 21.49 13.45
C SER A 96 -3.35 22.05 14.78
N ALA A 97 -4.23 21.35 15.50
CA ALA A 97 -4.68 21.77 16.81
C ALA A 97 -3.54 21.75 17.86
N VAL A 98 -2.65 20.75 17.76
CA VAL A 98 -1.45 20.67 18.61
C VAL A 98 -0.45 21.78 18.25
N ASP A 99 -0.22 22.04 16.97
CA ASP A 99 0.70 23.08 16.52
C ASP A 99 0.22 24.50 16.84
N ALA A 100 -1.08 24.68 17.14
CA ALA A 100 -1.64 25.94 17.63
C ALA A 100 -1.39 26.18 19.14
N LEU A 101 -0.83 25.22 19.88
CA LEU A 101 -0.48 25.42 21.28
C LEU A 101 0.70 26.40 21.41
N PRO A 102 0.76 27.20 22.52
CA PRO A 102 1.81 28.21 22.71
C PRO A 102 3.18 27.64 23.07
N PHE A 103 3.36 26.32 22.97
CA PHE A 103 4.61 25.63 23.28
C PHE A 103 4.83 24.45 22.33
N ALA A 104 6.08 24.14 22.05
CA ALA A 104 6.47 22.94 21.31
C ALA A 104 6.37 21.69 22.17
N LEU A 105 5.97 20.56 21.58
CA LEU A 105 5.93 19.29 22.31
C LEU A 105 7.34 18.85 22.73
N PRO A 106 7.53 18.35 23.95
CA PRO A 106 8.78 17.70 24.33
C PRO A 106 9.05 16.44 23.49
N ALA A 107 10.31 16.17 23.16
CA ALA A 107 10.72 15.03 22.35
C ALA A 107 10.13 13.67 22.80
N PRO A 108 10.06 13.33 24.10
CA PRO A 108 9.42 12.10 24.57
C PRO A 108 7.93 12.02 24.21
N VAL A 109 7.22 13.15 24.20
CA VAL A 109 5.79 13.21 23.84
C VAL A 109 5.63 12.97 22.33
N VAL A 110 6.47 13.60 21.50
CA VAL A 110 6.49 13.34 20.05
C VAL A 110 6.75 11.86 19.77
N TRP A 111 7.76 11.28 20.42
CA TRP A 111 8.09 9.86 20.28
C TRP A 111 6.92 8.96 20.67
N ALA A 112 6.31 9.20 21.82
CA ALA A 112 5.14 8.44 22.29
C ALA A 112 3.95 8.58 21.35
N THR A 113 3.71 9.78 20.81
CA THR A 113 2.65 10.04 19.81
C THR A 113 2.85 9.19 18.56
N PHE A 114 4.05 9.18 18.00
CA PHE A 114 4.33 8.37 16.79
C PHE A 114 4.42 6.86 17.09
N CYS A 115 4.79 6.43 18.30
CA CYS A 115 4.60 5.06 18.75
C CYS A 115 3.12 4.68 18.75
N PHE A 116 2.27 5.50 19.35
CA PHE A 116 0.83 5.28 19.39
C PHE A 116 0.24 5.23 17.97
N LEU A 117 0.53 6.20 17.12
CA LEU A 117 0.05 6.21 15.75
C LEU A 117 0.52 4.97 14.96
N SER A 118 1.79 4.58 15.08
CA SER A 118 2.32 3.41 14.38
C SER A 118 1.67 2.09 14.78
N LEU A 119 1.15 1.99 16.02
CA LEU A 119 0.50 0.79 16.54
C LEU A 119 -1.02 0.83 16.44
N ARG A 120 -1.61 2.02 16.49
CA ARG A 120 -3.03 2.21 16.74
C ARG A 120 -3.71 3.24 15.85
N SER A 121 -3.07 3.77 14.80
CA SER A 121 -3.69 4.77 13.89
C SER A 121 -5.04 4.29 13.34
N ARG A 122 -5.21 2.98 13.16
CA ARG A 122 -6.47 2.39 12.69
C ARG A 122 -7.68 2.65 13.59
N VAL A 123 -7.51 3.09 14.85
CA VAL A 123 -8.66 3.50 15.69
C VAL A 123 -9.35 4.74 15.14
N PHE A 124 -8.65 5.50 14.28
CA PHE A 124 -9.18 6.64 13.56
C PHE A 124 -9.69 6.28 12.16
N SER A 125 -9.58 5.01 11.75
CA SER A 125 -10.09 4.53 10.46
C SER A 125 -11.61 4.43 10.47
N LEU A 126 -12.23 4.86 9.39
CA LEU A 126 -13.66 4.70 9.17
C LEU A 126 -14.04 3.28 8.71
N LEU A 127 -13.07 2.50 8.26
CA LEU A 127 -13.30 1.13 7.79
C LEU A 127 -13.41 0.15 8.96
N ASP A 128 -14.16 -0.92 8.74
CA ASP A 128 -14.18 -2.06 9.65
C ASP A 128 -12.77 -2.63 9.84
N ASN A 129 -12.29 -2.57 11.06
CA ASN A 129 -10.99 -3.10 11.46
C ASN A 129 -11.11 -4.15 12.56
N SER A 130 -12.26 -4.83 12.62
CA SER A 130 -12.52 -5.92 13.55
C SER A 130 -11.43 -6.99 13.44
N ARG A 131 -11.04 -7.54 14.58
CA ARG A 131 -10.08 -8.65 14.57
C ARG A 131 -10.78 -9.93 14.16
N PRO A 132 -10.16 -10.78 13.33
CA PRO A 132 -10.66 -12.12 13.06
C PRO A 132 -10.91 -12.85 14.38
N ASN A 133 -12.01 -13.62 14.47
CA ASN A 133 -12.31 -14.40 15.65
C ASN A 133 -11.16 -15.39 15.96
N ARG A 134 -10.73 -15.43 17.22
CA ARG A 134 -9.60 -16.28 17.66
C ARG A 134 -9.85 -17.77 17.45
N GLU A 135 -11.12 -18.20 17.45
CA GLU A 135 -11.51 -19.60 17.22
C GLU A 135 -11.12 -20.10 15.83
N GLY A 136 -11.11 -19.23 14.80
CA GLY A 136 -10.64 -19.57 13.45
C GLY A 136 -9.12 -19.48 13.29
N MET A 137 -8.36 -19.08 14.32
CA MET A 137 -6.91 -18.84 14.19
C MET A 137 -6.04 -20.01 14.65
N ALA A 138 -6.58 -21.05 15.30
CA ALA A 138 -5.87 -22.28 15.68
C ALA A 138 -4.37 -22.10 16.05
N GLY A 139 -4.06 -21.11 16.89
CA GLY A 139 -2.69 -20.76 17.30
C GLY A 139 -1.79 -20.14 16.22
N LYS A 140 -2.29 -19.90 15.01
CA LYS A 140 -1.58 -19.27 13.89
C LYS A 140 -1.96 -17.79 13.80
N ALA A 141 -1.00 -16.94 13.45
CA ALA A 141 -1.21 -15.50 13.33
C ALA A 141 -2.19 -15.07 12.21
N THR A 142 -2.82 -16.03 11.53
CA THR A 142 -3.70 -15.80 10.38
C THR A 142 -4.67 -16.94 10.17
N PRO A 143 -5.81 -16.69 9.48
CA PRO A 143 -6.79 -17.73 9.16
C PRO A 143 -6.13 -18.95 8.50
N VAL A 144 -6.47 -20.14 8.99
CA VAL A 144 -5.93 -21.43 8.52
C VAL A 144 -6.17 -21.67 7.02
N GLU A 145 -7.19 -21.00 6.47
CA GLU A 145 -7.63 -21.17 5.08
C GLU A 145 -6.70 -20.57 4.03
N VAL A 146 -5.78 -19.66 4.42
CA VAL A 146 -4.91 -18.98 3.46
C VAL A 146 -3.57 -19.71 3.35
N LYS A 147 -3.31 -20.26 2.16
CA LYS A 147 -2.02 -20.90 1.83
C LYS A 147 -0.90 -19.86 1.82
N ARG A 148 0.25 -20.20 2.44
CA ARG A 148 1.40 -19.33 2.58
C ARG A 148 2.66 -19.97 2.05
N PRO A 149 3.61 -19.19 1.53
CA PRO A 149 4.90 -19.74 1.13
C PRO A 149 5.67 -20.25 2.35
N ALA A 150 6.50 -21.30 2.15
CA ALA A 150 7.27 -21.94 3.21
C ALA A 150 8.24 -20.99 3.94
N TRP A 151 8.68 -19.94 3.26
CA TRP A 151 9.59 -18.93 3.83
C TRP A 151 8.87 -17.85 4.68
N THR A 152 7.55 -17.95 4.85
CA THR A 152 6.80 -17.01 5.71
C THR A 152 7.36 -17.02 7.12
N PRO A 153 7.72 -15.87 7.71
CA PRO A 153 8.18 -15.82 9.09
C PRO A 153 7.17 -16.44 10.04
N PRO A 154 7.62 -17.10 11.13
CA PRO A 154 6.72 -17.63 12.14
C PRO A 154 5.88 -16.51 12.75
N GLY A 155 4.64 -16.81 13.13
CA GLY A 155 3.69 -15.81 13.64
C GLY A 155 4.21 -14.98 14.81
N ILE A 156 5.03 -15.57 15.67
CA ILE A 156 5.67 -14.89 16.81
C ILE A 156 6.67 -13.80 16.37
N ALA A 157 7.25 -13.88 15.17
CA ALA A 157 8.20 -12.87 14.69
C ALA A 157 7.52 -11.53 14.35
N PHE A 158 6.25 -11.56 13.91
CA PHE A 158 5.56 -10.34 13.47
C PHE A 158 5.41 -9.27 14.56
N PRO A 159 5.00 -9.58 15.80
CA PRO A 159 4.97 -8.59 16.88
C PRO A 159 6.31 -7.90 17.11
N PHE A 160 7.41 -8.66 17.14
CA PHE A 160 8.76 -8.09 17.34
C PHE A 160 9.17 -7.18 16.18
N ILE A 161 8.91 -7.60 14.93
CA ILE A 161 9.19 -6.78 13.75
C ILE A 161 8.40 -5.47 13.81
N TRP A 162 7.09 -5.55 14.12
CA TRP A 162 6.25 -4.36 14.19
C TRP A 162 6.62 -3.43 15.35
N LEU A 163 7.00 -3.95 16.52
CA LEU A 163 7.49 -3.15 17.63
C LEU A 163 8.80 -2.44 17.28
N THR A 164 9.74 -3.14 16.64
CA THR A 164 11.00 -2.55 16.17
C THR A 164 10.74 -1.44 15.15
N ILE A 165 9.88 -1.70 14.14
CA ILE A 165 9.51 -0.69 13.14
C ILE A 165 8.83 0.51 13.80
N THR A 166 7.98 0.29 14.79
CA THR A 166 7.31 1.35 15.55
C THR A 166 8.32 2.25 16.26
N ALA A 167 9.27 1.66 16.97
CA ALA A 167 10.32 2.42 17.65
C ALA A 167 11.17 3.23 16.66
N LEU A 168 11.55 2.63 15.54
CA LEU A 168 12.32 3.33 14.49
C LEU A 168 11.53 4.48 13.85
N ARG A 169 10.25 4.29 13.56
CA ARG A 169 9.36 5.35 13.04
C ARG A 169 9.24 6.51 14.02
N ALA A 170 9.00 6.21 15.31
CA ALA A 170 8.89 7.22 16.35
C ALA A 170 10.19 7.98 16.54
N THR A 171 11.33 7.28 16.53
CA THR A 171 12.66 7.90 16.61
C THR A 171 12.92 8.81 15.42
N ALA A 172 12.69 8.32 14.20
CA ALA A 172 12.84 9.12 12.99
C ALA A 172 11.94 10.38 13.03
N ALA A 173 10.66 10.22 13.42
CA ALA A 173 9.73 11.34 13.55
C ALA A 173 10.21 12.39 14.55
N THR A 174 10.74 11.95 15.69
CA THR A 174 11.31 12.85 16.71
C THR A 174 12.54 13.60 16.19
N MET A 175 13.37 12.95 15.38
CA MET A 175 14.57 13.59 14.77
C MET A 175 14.22 14.71 13.78
N VAL A 176 13.11 14.60 13.06
CA VAL A 176 12.67 15.63 12.09
C VAL A 176 11.71 16.66 12.68
N TYR A 177 11.24 16.44 13.91
CA TYR A 177 10.34 17.36 14.59
C TYR A 177 11.09 18.64 14.99
N ALA A 178 10.67 19.75 14.41
CA ALA A 178 11.26 21.09 14.63
C ALA A 178 10.24 22.07 15.27
N GLY A 179 9.41 21.59 16.17
CA GLY A 179 8.41 22.39 16.88
C GLY A 179 7.01 22.35 16.27
N ALA A 180 6.83 21.71 15.10
CA ALA A 180 5.52 21.54 14.47
C ALA A 180 5.34 20.11 13.94
N LEU A 181 4.14 19.56 14.11
CA LEU A 181 3.74 18.25 13.55
C LEU A 181 3.33 18.38 12.08
N ARG A 182 2.89 19.58 11.65
CA ARG A 182 2.54 19.91 10.27
C ARG A 182 3.79 20.23 9.46
N SER A 183 4.53 19.17 9.15
CA SER A 183 5.71 19.24 8.27
C SER A 183 5.67 18.12 7.23
N ALA A 184 6.18 18.38 6.04
CA ALA A 184 6.09 17.42 4.93
C ALA A 184 6.58 16.00 5.27
N PRO A 185 7.70 15.79 6.00
CA PRO A 185 8.10 14.45 6.41
C PRO A 185 7.08 13.77 7.33
N LEU A 186 6.60 14.47 8.38
CA LEU A 186 5.68 13.91 9.35
C LEU A 186 4.30 13.65 8.74
N GLU A 187 3.81 14.54 7.88
CA GLU A 187 2.58 14.34 7.12
C GLU A 187 2.67 13.11 6.19
N ALA A 188 3.80 12.93 5.50
CA ALA A 188 4.02 11.74 4.67
C ALA A 188 4.03 10.44 5.49
N LEU A 189 4.60 10.46 6.70
CA LEU A 189 4.55 9.32 7.61
C LEU A 189 3.11 9.06 8.08
N MET A 190 2.34 10.08 8.46
CA MET A 190 0.93 9.92 8.83
C MET A 190 0.10 9.36 7.67
N LEU A 191 0.29 9.86 6.45
CA LEU A 191 -0.37 9.33 5.26
C LEU A 191 -0.01 7.85 5.02
N HIS A 192 1.28 7.49 5.16
CA HIS A 192 1.72 6.11 5.06
C HIS A 192 0.99 5.20 6.07
N LEU A 193 0.81 5.64 7.32
CA LEU A 193 0.09 4.88 8.32
C LEU A 193 -1.38 4.68 7.93
N CYS A 194 -2.06 5.72 7.42
CA CYS A 194 -3.45 5.63 6.97
C CYS A 194 -3.61 4.65 5.79
N ILE A 195 -2.70 4.70 4.81
CA ILE A 195 -2.68 3.75 3.69
C ILE A 195 -2.44 2.32 4.21
N GLY A 196 -1.52 2.15 5.16
CA GLY A 196 -1.23 0.87 5.81
C GLY A 196 -2.43 0.30 6.57
N ASP A 197 -3.21 1.15 7.24
CA ASP A 197 -4.43 0.74 7.95
C ASP A 197 -5.51 0.26 6.98
N THR A 198 -5.73 0.97 5.88
CA THR A 198 -6.66 0.57 4.82
C THR A 198 -6.23 -0.77 4.20
N TRP A 199 -4.94 -0.91 3.87
CA TRP A 199 -4.39 -2.18 3.38
C TRP A 199 -4.58 -3.33 4.38
N ASN A 200 -4.42 -3.05 5.67
CA ASN A 200 -4.63 -4.03 6.73
C ASN A 200 -6.09 -4.51 6.79
N THR A 201 -7.07 -3.61 6.63
CA THR A 201 -8.50 -3.96 6.52
C THR A 201 -8.74 -4.85 5.30
N VAL A 202 -8.27 -4.45 4.11
CA VAL A 202 -8.40 -5.22 2.87
C VAL A 202 -7.80 -6.63 3.01
N THR A 203 -6.65 -6.74 3.68
CA THR A 203 -5.89 -7.99 3.80
C THR A 203 -6.47 -8.93 4.84
N ASN A 204 -6.77 -8.40 6.03
CA ASN A 204 -7.07 -9.23 7.21
C ASN A 204 -8.57 -9.33 7.54
N VAL A 205 -9.36 -8.31 7.19
CA VAL A 205 -10.81 -8.29 7.44
C VAL A 205 -11.55 -8.78 6.20
N GLU A 206 -11.32 -8.13 5.05
CA GLU A 206 -12.02 -8.44 3.80
C GLU A 206 -11.43 -9.66 3.08
N LYS A 207 -10.18 -10.03 3.37
CA LYS A 207 -9.44 -11.16 2.76
C LYS A 207 -9.40 -11.10 1.22
N ARG A 208 -9.40 -9.90 0.64
CA ARG A 208 -9.28 -9.65 -0.80
C ARG A 208 -7.82 -9.76 -1.23
N LEU A 209 -7.31 -10.98 -1.40
CA LEU A 209 -5.88 -11.25 -1.60
C LEU A 209 -5.30 -10.56 -2.84
N GLY A 210 -6.03 -10.45 -3.94
CA GLY A 210 -5.57 -9.75 -5.14
C GLY A 210 -5.49 -8.24 -4.92
N VAL A 211 -6.51 -7.64 -4.31
CA VAL A 211 -6.52 -6.22 -3.94
C VAL A 211 -5.42 -5.92 -2.92
N SER A 212 -5.18 -6.85 -1.98
CA SER A 212 -4.09 -6.75 -1.01
C SER A 212 -2.71 -6.72 -1.66
N ALA A 213 -2.49 -7.55 -2.69
CA ALA A 213 -1.21 -7.57 -3.42
C ALA A 213 -0.94 -6.22 -4.11
N ILE A 214 -1.94 -5.61 -4.76
CA ILE A 214 -1.82 -4.27 -5.36
C ILE A 214 -1.74 -3.19 -4.27
N GLY A 215 -2.57 -3.27 -3.24
CA GLY A 215 -2.58 -2.31 -2.14
C GLY A 215 -1.24 -2.23 -1.40
N CYS A 216 -0.51 -3.36 -1.30
CA CYS A 216 0.82 -3.37 -0.71
C CYS A 216 1.82 -2.49 -1.48
N LEU A 217 1.67 -2.34 -2.80
CA LEU A 217 2.49 -1.41 -3.59
C LEU A 217 2.21 0.05 -3.22
N ALA A 218 0.96 0.40 -2.90
CA ALA A 218 0.63 1.73 -2.41
C ALA A 218 1.27 1.99 -1.02
N VAL A 219 1.24 1.00 -0.12
CA VAL A 219 1.95 1.06 1.16
C VAL A 219 3.45 1.24 0.96
N TRP A 220 4.04 0.50 0.01
CA TRP A 220 5.46 0.60 -0.34
C TRP A 220 5.82 1.97 -0.89
N GLY A 221 5.06 2.48 -1.86
CA GLY A 221 5.28 3.80 -2.46
C GLY A 221 5.15 4.93 -1.44
N SER A 222 4.20 4.83 -0.50
CA SER A 222 4.02 5.83 0.54
C SER A 222 5.18 5.85 1.56
N VAL A 223 5.70 4.68 1.98
CA VAL A 223 6.87 4.65 2.86
C VAL A 223 8.15 5.08 2.15
N LEU A 224 8.30 4.74 0.87
CA LEU A 224 9.41 5.24 0.05
C LEU A 224 9.41 6.77 0.02
N ARG A 225 8.24 7.39 -0.26
CA ARG A 225 8.12 8.86 -0.25
C ARG A 225 8.40 9.45 1.12
N ALA A 226 7.94 8.83 2.20
CA ALA A 226 8.28 9.26 3.56
C ALA A 226 9.80 9.21 3.79
N VAL A 227 10.48 8.10 3.47
CA VAL A 227 11.95 7.97 3.61
C VAL A 227 12.68 9.06 2.82
N GLN A 228 12.23 9.39 1.60
CA GLN A 228 12.82 10.45 0.79
C GLN A 228 12.70 11.81 1.49
N LEU A 229 11.50 12.19 1.93
CA LEU A 229 11.26 13.46 2.61
C LEU A 229 12.03 13.57 3.94
N PHE A 230 12.17 12.46 4.67
CA PHE A 230 12.99 12.42 5.89
C PHE A 230 14.47 12.64 5.57
N ARG A 231 14.97 12.12 4.45
CA ARG A 231 16.34 12.36 4.00
C ARG A 231 16.57 13.78 3.49
N GLU A 232 15.55 14.39 2.92
CA GLU A 232 15.57 15.78 2.42
C GLU A 232 15.40 16.80 3.54
N SER A 233 15.06 16.40 4.77
CA SER A 233 14.86 17.26 5.94
C SER A 233 16.18 17.77 6.52
N ALA A 234 16.09 18.66 7.50
CA ALA A 234 17.23 19.17 8.26
C ALA A 234 17.98 18.05 9.05
N ALA A 235 17.38 16.88 9.21
CA ALA A 235 17.98 15.71 9.87
C ALA A 235 18.04 14.50 8.91
N PRO A 236 18.91 14.47 7.88
CA PRO A 236 18.93 13.42 6.85
C PRO A 236 19.12 11.99 7.39
N ALA A 237 19.78 11.87 8.55
CA ALA A 237 19.95 10.58 9.26
C ALA A 237 18.61 9.95 9.65
N ALA A 238 17.54 10.74 9.86
CA ALA A 238 16.21 10.24 10.17
C ALA A 238 15.66 9.34 9.05
N GLY A 239 15.98 9.65 7.79
CA GLY A 239 15.61 8.80 6.66
C GLY A 239 16.28 7.44 6.69
N LEU A 240 17.52 7.33 7.22
CA LEU A 240 18.19 6.05 7.42
C LEU A 240 17.55 5.26 8.56
N VAL A 241 17.14 5.93 9.64
CA VAL A 241 16.40 5.31 10.75
C VAL A 241 15.03 4.79 10.29
N LEU A 242 14.38 5.47 9.34
CA LEU A 242 13.09 5.05 8.78
C LEU A 242 13.24 3.93 7.73
N ALA A 243 14.38 3.83 7.04
CA ALA A 243 14.62 2.90 5.92
C ALA A 243 14.34 1.42 6.21
N PRO A 244 14.55 0.87 7.43
CA PRO A 244 14.15 -0.50 7.75
C PRO A 244 12.64 -0.76 7.58
N SER A 245 11.79 0.26 7.75
CA SER A 245 10.35 0.16 7.42
C SER A 245 10.13 -0.12 5.94
N LEU A 246 10.84 0.57 5.05
CA LEU A 246 10.78 0.33 3.61
C LEU A 246 11.27 -1.08 3.26
N ALA A 247 12.38 -1.51 3.84
CA ALA A 247 12.91 -2.87 3.63
C ALA A 247 11.89 -3.94 4.02
N TRP A 248 11.24 -3.79 5.19
CA TRP A 248 10.22 -4.73 5.63
C TRP A 248 8.98 -4.72 4.73
N ILE A 249 8.49 -3.57 4.31
CA ILE A 249 7.36 -3.49 3.39
C ILE A 249 7.70 -4.09 2.03
N SER A 250 8.96 -4.01 1.57
CA SER A 250 9.40 -4.73 0.36
C SER A 250 9.26 -6.25 0.52
N VAL A 251 9.65 -6.81 1.67
CA VAL A 251 9.40 -8.22 2.00
C VAL A 251 7.90 -8.53 2.05
N ALA A 252 7.09 -7.65 2.64
CA ALA A 252 5.65 -7.81 2.70
C ALA A 252 5.00 -7.80 1.32
N CYS A 253 5.47 -6.99 0.37
CA CYS A 253 4.99 -6.99 -1.02
C CYS A 253 5.26 -8.34 -1.70
N VAL A 254 6.46 -8.90 -1.54
CA VAL A 254 6.78 -10.23 -2.07
C VAL A 254 5.93 -11.30 -1.40
N LEU A 255 5.73 -11.22 -0.09
CA LEU A 255 4.93 -12.17 0.67
C LEU A 255 3.46 -12.15 0.22
N THR A 256 2.84 -10.97 0.10
CA THR A 256 1.44 -10.84 -0.34
C THR A 256 1.25 -11.29 -1.78
N ALA A 257 2.19 -11.00 -2.68
CA ALA A 257 2.17 -11.49 -4.05
C ALA A 257 2.24 -13.03 -4.10
N ASN A 258 3.12 -13.65 -3.31
CA ASN A 258 3.20 -15.11 -3.22
C ASN A 258 1.93 -15.72 -2.63
N ILE A 259 1.36 -15.12 -1.58
CA ILE A 259 0.09 -15.55 -1.00
C ILE A 259 -1.01 -15.49 -2.08
N TRP A 260 -1.12 -14.41 -2.83
CA TRP A 260 -2.07 -14.27 -3.92
C TRP A 260 -1.90 -15.36 -4.98
N LEU A 261 -0.67 -15.65 -5.39
CA LEU A 261 -0.37 -16.72 -6.36
C LEU A 261 -0.82 -18.10 -5.86
N LEU A 262 -0.54 -18.43 -4.58
CA LEU A 262 -0.86 -19.72 -3.96
C LEU A 262 -2.35 -19.93 -3.72
N ASN A 263 -3.15 -18.83 -3.71
CA ASN A 263 -4.59 -18.87 -3.42
C ASN A 263 -5.47 -18.60 -4.64
N GLY A 264 -5.03 -19.02 -5.82
CA GLY A 264 -5.85 -19.06 -7.03
C GLY A 264 -5.94 -17.72 -7.76
N ARG A 265 -4.98 -16.81 -7.58
CA ARG A 265 -4.87 -15.54 -8.32
C ARG A 265 -6.18 -14.76 -8.38
N LYS A 266 -6.80 -14.53 -7.22
CA LYS A 266 -8.02 -13.72 -7.09
C LYS A 266 -7.90 -12.41 -7.87
N PRO A 267 -9.03 -11.79 -8.32
CA PRO A 267 -9.00 -10.53 -9.04
C PRO A 267 -8.18 -9.46 -8.31
N LEU A 268 -7.40 -8.67 -9.07
CA LEU A 268 -6.58 -7.57 -8.54
C LEU A 268 -7.40 -6.32 -8.20
N TYR A 269 -8.71 -6.40 -8.36
CA TYR A 269 -9.68 -5.35 -8.04
C TYR A 269 -10.81 -5.94 -7.18
N PRO A 270 -11.54 -5.13 -6.40
CA PRO A 270 -12.67 -5.61 -5.64
C PRO A 270 -13.75 -6.20 -6.55
N ALA A 271 -14.05 -7.48 -6.39
CA ALA A 271 -15.05 -8.18 -7.20
C ALA A 271 -16.29 -8.50 -6.38
N ALA A 272 -17.49 -8.44 -6.99
CA ALA A 272 -18.73 -8.83 -6.34
C ALA A 272 -18.76 -10.35 -6.01
N SER A 273 -17.96 -11.15 -6.74
CA SER A 273 -17.80 -12.57 -6.49
C SER A 273 -17.01 -12.92 -5.22
N ASP A 274 -16.39 -11.93 -4.56
CA ASP A 274 -15.63 -12.16 -3.32
C ASP A 274 -16.55 -12.51 -2.13
N GLY A 275 -17.86 -12.40 -2.31
CA GLY A 275 -18.88 -12.73 -1.31
C GLY A 275 -19.23 -11.56 -0.37
N ASP A 276 -20.24 -11.77 0.46
CA ASP A 276 -20.73 -10.71 1.36
C ASP A 276 -19.75 -10.38 2.49
N SER A 277 -18.92 -11.31 2.91
CA SER A 277 -17.86 -11.10 3.90
C SER A 277 -16.76 -10.15 3.41
N ALA A 278 -16.59 -10.03 2.09
CA ALA A 278 -15.59 -9.17 1.47
C ALA A 278 -16.12 -7.75 1.15
N LYS A 279 -17.38 -7.42 1.46
CA LYS A 279 -17.91 -6.06 1.26
C LYS A 279 -17.23 -5.10 2.21
N THR A 280 -16.76 -3.97 1.67
CA THR A 280 -16.22 -2.88 2.47
C THR A 280 -17.28 -2.29 3.37
N LYS A 281 -17.09 -2.40 4.69
CA LYS A 281 -17.99 -1.89 5.72
C LYS A 281 -17.36 -0.72 6.45
N PHE A 282 -18.18 0.24 6.85
CA PHE A 282 -17.75 1.31 7.73
C PHE A 282 -18.01 0.92 9.18
N ALA A 283 -17.00 1.10 10.03
CA ALA A 283 -17.01 0.66 11.42
C ALA A 283 -18.21 1.22 12.21
N TYR A 284 -18.55 2.48 11.99
CA TYR A 284 -19.62 3.13 12.72
C TYR A 284 -21.03 2.67 12.28
N LEU A 285 -21.20 2.24 11.02
CA LEU A 285 -22.48 1.67 10.55
C LEU A 285 -22.77 0.33 11.22
N LEU A 286 -21.74 -0.47 11.49
CA LEU A 286 -21.87 -1.73 12.24
C LEU A 286 -22.35 -1.49 13.68
N GLN A 287 -21.91 -0.39 14.30
CA GLN A 287 -22.37 -0.02 15.64
C GLN A 287 -23.85 0.44 15.64
N LEU A 288 -24.28 1.18 14.61
CA LEU A 288 -25.68 1.60 14.45
C LEU A 288 -26.58 0.39 14.24
N GLU A 289 -26.21 -0.55 13.35
CA GLU A 289 -26.96 -1.80 13.16
C GLU A 289 -27.08 -2.60 14.47
N ALA A 290 -25.96 -2.74 15.21
CA ALA A 290 -25.96 -3.45 16.48
C ALA A 290 -26.82 -2.78 17.55
N THR A 291 -26.90 -1.45 17.56
CA THR A 291 -27.72 -0.67 18.51
C THR A 291 -29.21 -0.79 18.16
N THR A 292 -29.55 -0.77 16.87
CA THR A 292 -30.93 -0.92 16.39
C THR A 292 -31.49 -2.30 16.73
N ILE A 293 -30.68 -3.36 16.61
CA ILE A 293 -31.07 -4.74 16.96
C ILE A 293 -31.28 -4.90 18.48
N ARG A 294 -30.50 -4.18 19.32
CA ARG A 294 -30.65 -4.24 20.78
C ARG A 294 -31.82 -3.38 21.32
N GLY A 295 -32.14 -2.30 20.62
CA GLY A 295 -33.27 -1.40 21.00
C GLY A 295 -34.64 -1.89 20.58
N GLY A 296 -34.73 -2.95 19.79
CA GLY A 296 -35.97 -3.56 19.30
C GLY A 296 -36.43 -4.82 20.06
N LYS A 297 -35.94 -5.04 21.28
CA LYS A 297 -36.37 -6.14 22.16
C LYS A 297 -37.07 -5.59 23.38
#